data_08cf65433ecbab47b6d7d2a9f524a9f7
#
_entry.id   08cf65433ecbab47b6d7d2a9f524a9f7
#
_cell.length_a   1.000
_cell.length_b   1.000
_cell.length_c   1.000
_cell.angle_alpha   90.00
_cell.angle_beta   90.00
_cell.angle_gamma   90.00
#
_symmetry.space_group_name_H-M   'P 1'
#
loop_
_entity.id
_entity.type
_entity.pdbx_description
1 polymer ?
#
loop_
_entity_poly.entity_id
_entity_poly.type
_entity_poly.pdbx_seq_one_letter_code
_entity_poly.pdbx_strand_id
1 'polypeptide(L)'
;MREKYESLSAAVLRELAKSRGIKGISSMKKSQLVEAMLAQDEAEATETKMEEAEKKEEHTKERTTVAHRNRPASEGRREHRSANEHHESARQERADSTADASYTEEPKRCEGILEVMQDGFGFIRSDNYLPGDHDVYVAPAQIRRLNLKTGDILVGKTKRNNPTDKFGALMQLDTVNGFAVEEAAKRKNFEDLTPILPNQRIRLEQPGSSVAMRIVDLVSPIGKGQRGMIVSQPKAGKTTLLKEIAKSVTTSYPDMHLIILLIDERPEEVTDIREAIQGDNVEVIYSTFDELPEHHKRVSEMVMERAKRLDRKSVV
;
A
#
# COMPACT_ATOMS: atom_id res chain seq x y z
N MET A 1 23.44 0.49 -24.68
CA MET A 1 22.35 -0.10 -25.50
C MET A 1 22.92 -0.82 -26.75
N ARG A 2 23.78 -0.20 -27.55
CA ARG A 2 24.32 -0.77 -28.80
C ARG A 2 24.93 -2.18 -28.66
N GLU A 3 25.78 -2.41 -27.67
CA GLU A 3 26.38 -3.72 -27.40
C GLU A 3 25.36 -4.81 -27.06
N LYS A 4 24.27 -4.45 -26.38
CA LYS A 4 23.17 -5.38 -26.07
C LYS A 4 22.44 -5.84 -27.34
N TYR A 5 22.25 -4.95 -28.32
CA TYR A 5 21.58 -5.31 -29.57
C TYR A 5 22.54 -6.08 -30.51
N GLU A 6 23.81 -5.76 -30.50
CA GLU A 6 24.82 -6.46 -31.30
C GLU A 6 25.04 -7.92 -30.83
N SER A 7 24.81 -8.22 -29.54
CA SER A 7 24.90 -9.58 -29.01
C SER A 7 23.73 -10.50 -29.38
N LEU A 8 22.58 -9.92 -29.81
CA LEU A 8 21.40 -10.69 -30.18
C LEU A 8 21.46 -11.27 -31.59
N SER A 9 20.81 -12.40 -31.84
CA SER A 9 20.67 -12.98 -33.16
C SER A 9 19.76 -12.14 -34.06
N ALA A 10 19.98 -12.18 -35.39
CA ALA A 10 19.14 -11.42 -36.34
C ALA A 10 17.67 -11.81 -36.30
N ALA A 11 17.31 -13.03 -35.89
CA ALA A 11 15.94 -13.51 -35.74
C ALA A 11 15.29 -12.83 -34.56
N VAL A 12 15.93 -12.80 -33.40
CA VAL A 12 15.45 -12.15 -32.17
C VAL A 12 15.31 -10.64 -32.34
N LEU A 13 16.28 -9.99 -33.04
CA LEU A 13 16.19 -8.57 -33.35
C LEU A 13 14.97 -8.23 -34.23
N ARG A 14 14.62 -9.11 -35.20
CA ARG A 14 13.44 -8.91 -36.03
C ARG A 14 12.14 -9.02 -35.21
N GLU A 15 12.04 -9.98 -34.30
CA GLU A 15 10.88 -10.10 -33.41
C GLU A 15 10.75 -8.88 -32.49
N LEU A 16 11.85 -8.42 -31.90
CA LEU A 16 11.88 -7.25 -31.04
C LEU A 16 11.52 -5.96 -31.81
N ALA A 17 12.02 -5.80 -33.03
CA ALA A 17 11.67 -4.67 -33.89
C ALA A 17 10.19 -4.71 -34.34
N LYS A 18 9.63 -5.92 -34.53
CA LYS A 18 8.21 -6.11 -34.83
C LYS A 18 7.31 -5.75 -33.67
N SER A 19 7.64 -6.13 -32.44
CA SER A 19 6.89 -5.78 -31.25
C SER A 19 6.88 -4.27 -30.96
N ARG A 20 7.90 -3.55 -31.40
CA ARG A 20 8.03 -2.09 -31.31
C ARG A 20 7.44 -1.32 -32.52
N GLY A 21 6.82 -2.00 -33.46
CA GLY A 21 6.12 -1.38 -34.59
C GLY A 21 7.02 -0.83 -35.71
N ILE A 22 8.31 -1.21 -35.77
CA ILE A 22 9.23 -0.77 -36.85
C ILE A 22 8.80 -1.39 -38.18
N LYS A 23 8.57 -0.57 -39.20
CA LYS A 23 8.16 -1.03 -40.55
C LYS A 23 9.37 -1.39 -41.41
N GLY A 24 9.19 -2.36 -42.33
CA GLY A 24 10.22 -2.73 -43.31
C GLY A 24 11.29 -3.73 -42.83
N ILE A 25 11.08 -4.41 -41.71
CA ILE A 25 12.01 -5.28 -41.00
C ILE A 25 12.51 -6.47 -41.82
N SER A 26 11.70 -6.98 -42.74
CA SER A 26 12.02 -8.20 -43.51
C SER A 26 13.19 -8.06 -44.50
N SER A 27 13.49 -6.85 -44.97
CA SER A 27 14.56 -6.54 -45.92
C SER A 27 15.82 -5.99 -45.27
N MET A 28 15.83 -5.72 -43.97
CA MET A 28 16.96 -5.08 -43.25
C MET A 28 18.03 -6.09 -42.83
N LYS A 29 19.31 -5.69 -43.01
CA LYS A 29 20.46 -6.41 -42.45
C LYS A 29 20.59 -6.19 -40.97
N LYS A 30 21.30 -7.06 -40.24
CA LYS A 30 21.47 -6.98 -38.77
C LYS A 30 21.94 -5.58 -38.28
N SER A 31 22.88 -4.96 -38.97
CA SER A 31 23.38 -3.61 -38.65
C SER A 31 22.30 -2.53 -38.77
N GLN A 32 21.46 -2.62 -39.80
CA GLN A 32 20.37 -1.68 -40.03
C GLN A 32 19.23 -1.85 -38.99
N LEU A 33 18.99 -3.09 -38.51
CA LEU A 33 18.05 -3.37 -37.45
C LEU A 33 18.53 -2.77 -36.11
N VAL A 34 19.83 -2.88 -35.82
CA VAL A 34 20.40 -2.27 -34.59
C VAL A 34 20.31 -0.74 -34.63
N GLU A 35 20.59 -0.12 -35.78
CA GLU A 35 20.47 1.33 -35.93
C GLU A 35 19.03 1.82 -35.82
N ALA A 36 18.07 1.11 -36.41
CA ALA A 36 16.65 1.43 -36.30
C ALA A 36 16.12 1.30 -34.85
N MET A 37 16.61 0.31 -34.09
CA MET A 37 16.28 0.14 -32.67
C MET A 37 16.87 1.25 -31.79
N LEU A 38 18.07 1.69 -32.07
CA LEU A 38 18.71 2.79 -31.35
C LEU A 38 18.02 4.13 -31.63
N ALA A 39 17.66 4.38 -32.88
CA ALA A 39 16.91 5.60 -33.25
C ALA A 39 15.55 5.68 -32.56
N GLN A 40 14.89 4.54 -32.36
CA GLN A 40 13.63 4.50 -31.64
C GLN A 40 13.80 4.68 -30.13
N ASP A 41 14.85 4.09 -29.53
CA ASP A 41 15.19 4.32 -28.12
C ASP A 41 15.52 5.80 -27.85
N GLU A 42 16.17 6.50 -28.81
CA GLU A 42 16.45 7.95 -28.73
C GLU A 42 15.18 8.79 -28.88
N ALA A 43 14.25 8.40 -29.74
CA ALA A 43 12.97 9.08 -29.92
C ALA A 43 12.09 8.96 -28.66
N GLU A 44 11.97 7.75 -28.07
CA GLU A 44 11.24 7.53 -26.83
C GLU A 44 11.86 8.29 -25.63
N ALA A 45 13.21 8.39 -25.59
CA ALA A 45 13.91 9.17 -24.56
C ALA A 45 13.74 10.69 -24.72
N THR A 46 13.52 11.18 -25.94
CA THR A 46 13.23 12.60 -26.18
C THR A 46 11.77 12.95 -25.90
N GLU A 47 10.82 12.07 -26.20
CA GLU A 47 9.40 12.23 -25.85
C GLU A 47 9.19 12.26 -24.33
N THR A 48 9.82 11.35 -23.59
CA THR A 48 9.77 11.35 -22.13
C THR A 48 10.35 12.62 -21.49
N LYS A 49 11.43 13.16 -22.08
CA LYS A 49 12.02 14.44 -21.62
C LYS A 49 11.14 15.66 -21.96
N MET A 50 10.42 15.62 -23.05
CA MET A 50 9.47 16.68 -23.42
C MET A 50 8.24 16.67 -22.53
N GLU A 51 7.69 15.49 -22.21
CA GLU A 51 6.59 15.35 -21.26
C GLU A 51 6.97 15.78 -19.83
N GLU A 52 8.20 15.47 -19.38
CA GLU A 52 8.71 15.97 -18.10
C GLU A 52 8.94 17.48 -18.07
N ALA A 53 9.31 18.08 -19.21
CA ALA A 53 9.48 19.54 -19.35
C ALA A 53 8.13 20.26 -19.36
N GLU A 54 7.13 19.74 -20.07
CA GLU A 54 5.78 20.29 -20.08
C GLU A 54 5.10 20.22 -18.70
N LYS A 55 5.24 19.11 -17.99
CA LYS A 55 4.76 18.98 -16.59
C LYS A 55 5.45 19.96 -15.64
N LYS A 56 6.72 20.31 -15.87
CA LYS A 56 7.42 21.33 -15.07
C LYS A 56 6.96 22.76 -15.39
N GLU A 57 6.62 23.05 -16.63
CA GLU A 57 6.09 24.36 -17.02
C GLU A 57 4.66 24.58 -16.54
N GLU A 58 3.81 23.55 -16.54
CA GLU A 58 2.47 23.62 -16.00
C GLU A 58 2.49 23.86 -14.47
N HIS A 59 3.39 23.18 -13.76
CA HIS A 59 3.55 23.39 -12.31
C HIS A 59 4.13 24.76 -11.93
N THR A 60 4.87 25.40 -12.86
CA THR A 60 5.39 26.78 -12.67
C THR A 60 4.30 27.82 -12.94
N LYS A 61 3.38 27.58 -13.87
CA LYS A 61 2.24 28.45 -14.17
C LYS A 61 1.20 28.43 -13.05
N GLU A 62 0.93 27.30 -12.41
CA GLU A 62 0.05 27.23 -11.24
C GLU A 62 0.63 27.97 -10.02
N ARG A 63 1.94 27.96 -9.81
CA ARG A 63 2.58 28.70 -8.70
C ARG A 63 2.51 30.22 -8.87
N THR A 64 2.47 30.72 -10.11
CA THR A 64 2.42 32.18 -10.38
C THR A 64 1.01 32.76 -10.23
N THR A 65 -0.03 31.97 -10.41
CA THR A 65 -1.43 32.41 -10.26
C THR A 65 -1.91 32.45 -8.79
N VAL A 66 -1.27 31.72 -7.88
CA VAL A 66 -1.62 31.72 -6.44
C VAL A 66 -0.97 32.87 -5.67
N ALA A 67 0.12 33.47 -6.18
CA ALA A 67 0.87 34.51 -5.49
C ALA A 67 0.26 35.95 -5.62
N HIS A 68 -0.78 36.16 -6.43
CA HIS A 68 -1.37 37.48 -6.65
C HIS A 68 -2.72 37.75 -5.96
N ARG A 69 -3.16 36.90 -5.05
CA ARG A 69 -4.49 37.00 -4.41
C ARG A 69 -4.51 37.35 -2.94
N ASN A 70 -3.40 37.82 -2.36
CA ASN A 70 -3.38 38.28 -0.97
C ASN A 70 -2.62 39.60 -0.82
N ARG A 71 -3.33 40.72 -0.99
CA ARG A 71 -3.02 42.00 -0.35
C ARG A 71 -4.32 42.68 0.07
N PRO A 72 -4.45 43.14 1.32
CA PRO A 72 -5.63 43.81 1.83
C PRO A 72 -5.62 45.29 1.42
N ALA A 73 -6.74 45.82 0.98
CA ALA A 73 -6.98 47.24 0.86
C ALA A 73 -7.97 47.68 1.95
N SER A 74 -7.51 48.61 2.74
CA SER A 74 -8.21 49.31 3.79
C SER A 74 -9.15 50.40 3.24
N GLU A 75 -10.24 50.59 3.96
CA GLU A 75 -11.02 51.80 4.22
C GLU A 75 -11.51 52.70 3.10
N GLY A 76 -12.82 52.93 3.08
CA GLY A 76 -13.49 53.99 2.38
C GLY A 76 -15.01 53.96 2.50
N ARG A 77 -15.51 54.47 3.59
CA ARG A 77 -16.91 54.80 3.93
C ARG A 77 -17.51 55.79 2.91
N ARG A 78 -18.71 55.54 2.37
CA ARG A 78 -19.81 56.53 2.28
C ARG A 78 -21.10 55.90 1.77
N GLU A 79 -22.14 56.34 2.45
CA GLU A 79 -23.58 56.10 2.26
C GLU A 79 -24.10 56.66 0.91
N HIS A 80 -25.12 55.98 0.33
CA HIS A 80 -26.39 56.63 -0.09
C HIS A 80 -27.39 55.59 -0.57
N ARG A 81 -28.40 55.48 0.09
CA ARG A 81 -29.86 55.48 0.02
C ARG A 81 -30.49 55.38 -1.37
N SER A 82 -31.55 54.53 -1.37
CA SER A 82 -32.88 54.77 -1.94
C SER A 82 -33.20 54.11 -3.28
N ALA A 83 -34.19 53.29 -3.20
CA ALA A 83 -35.51 53.28 -3.82
C ALA A 83 -35.71 52.37 -5.03
N ASN A 84 -36.53 51.42 -4.79
CA ASN A 84 -37.86 51.15 -5.30
C ASN A 84 -38.06 50.42 -6.63
N GLU A 85 -38.68 49.28 -6.48
CA GLU A 85 -39.99 48.85 -7.04
C GLU A 85 -40.08 48.29 -8.46
N HIS A 86 -40.76 47.13 -8.45
CA HIS A 86 -41.49 46.48 -9.54
C HIS A 86 -40.72 45.74 -10.65
N HIS A 87 -40.74 44.42 -10.54
CA HIS A 87 -41.38 43.57 -11.53
C HIS A 87 -41.65 42.18 -10.97
N GLU A 88 -42.84 42.01 -10.48
CA GLU A 88 -43.55 40.76 -10.31
C GLU A 88 -44.10 40.37 -11.69
N SER A 89 -44.00 39.09 -12.00
CA SER A 89 -44.68 38.30 -13.02
C SER A 89 -43.73 37.75 -14.11
N ALA A 90 -43.42 36.50 -13.97
CA ALA A 90 -43.23 35.44 -14.94
C ALA A 90 -42.29 34.34 -14.41
N ARG A 91 -42.75 33.58 -13.46
CA ARG A 91 -42.10 32.32 -13.08
C ARG A 91 -43.08 31.31 -12.51
N GLN A 92 -44.02 30.97 -13.32
CA GLN A 92 -44.76 29.70 -13.17
C GLN A 92 -44.47 28.91 -14.42
N GLU A 93 -44.17 27.62 -14.21
CA GLU A 93 -43.83 26.59 -15.19
C GLU A 93 -42.32 26.35 -15.41
N ARG A 94 -41.74 25.68 -14.44
CA ARG A 94 -40.74 24.61 -14.60
C ARG A 94 -40.37 24.05 -13.21
N ALA A 95 -41.30 23.49 -12.55
CA ALA A 95 -41.10 22.62 -11.40
C ALA A 95 -41.59 21.23 -11.79
N ASP A 96 -40.77 20.50 -12.52
CA ASP A 96 -40.83 19.05 -12.53
C ASP A 96 -39.54 18.53 -13.18
N SER A 97 -38.55 18.23 -12.37
CA SER A 97 -37.56 17.21 -12.68
C SER A 97 -36.60 17.03 -11.52
N THR A 98 -36.63 15.82 -11.01
CA THR A 98 -35.62 15.16 -10.19
C THR A 98 -35.55 15.61 -8.72
N ALA A 99 -36.43 15.02 -7.92
CA ALA A 99 -36.08 14.62 -6.57
C ALA A 99 -34.84 13.72 -6.68
N ASP A 100 -33.68 14.31 -6.48
CA ASP A 100 -32.43 13.59 -6.18
C ASP A 100 -32.67 12.94 -4.82
N ALA A 101 -33.17 11.70 -4.85
CA ALA A 101 -33.25 10.85 -3.67
C ALA A 101 -31.80 10.69 -3.23
N SER A 102 -31.37 11.49 -2.27
CA SER A 102 -30.07 11.37 -1.63
C SER A 102 -29.94 9.93 -1.14
N TYR A 103 -29.20 9.11 -1.88
CA TYR A 103 -28.86 7.75 -1.48
C TYR A 103 -28.02 7.85 -0.21
N THR A 104 -28.70 7.69 0.93
CA THR A 104 -28.07 7.71 2.25
C THR A 104 -27.90 6.27 2.70
N GLU A 105 -26.84 5.60 2.23
CA GLU A 105 -26.42 4.34 2.83
C GLU A 105 -25.97 4.63 4.28
N GLU A 106 -26.39 3.82 5.22
CA GLU A 106 -25.91 3.93 6.61
C GLU A 106 -24.39 3.66 6.66
N PRO A 107 -23.64 4.40 7.49
CA PRO A 107 -22.21 4.20 7.63
C PRO A 107 -21.91 2.79 8.12
N LYS A 108 -21.12 2.04 7.35
CA LYS A 108 -20.68 0.68 7.70
C LYS A 108 -19.32 0.73 8.40
N ARG A 109 -19.11 -0.15 9.39
CA ARG A 109 -17.80 -0.33 10.00
C ARG A 109 -16.86 -0.92 8.97
N CYS A 110 -15.65 -0.38 8.89
CA CYS A 110 -14.55 -0.91 8.09
C CYS A 110 -13.31 -1.10 8.96
N GLU A 111 -12.56 -2.15 8.65
CA GLU A 111 -11.29 -2.48 9.29
C GLU A 111 -10.35 -3.09 8.27
N GLY A 112 -9.09 -2.69 8.28
CA GLY A 112 -8.09 -3.24 7.37
C GLY A 112 -6.78 -2.48 7.40
N ILE A 113 -5.86 -2.93 6.56
CA ILE A 113 -4.53 -2.33 6.43
C ILE A 113 -4.51 -1.22 5.38
N LEU A 114 -3.92 -0.08 5.70
CA LEU A 114 -3.76 1.03 4.78
C LEU A 114 -2.60 0.78 3.80
N GLU A 115 -2.88 0.93 2.53
CA GLU A 115 -1.89 1.07 1.47
C GLU A 115 -1.99 2.48 0.88
N VAL A 116 -0.93 3.27 1.00
CA VAL A 116 -0.85 4.62 0.43
C VAL A 116 -0.23 4.55 -0.95
N MET A 117 -0.92 5.10 -1.94
CA MET A 117 -0.50 5.15 -3.34
C MET A 117 0.45 6.34 -3.60
N GLN A 118 1.19 6.31 -4.70
CA GLN A 118 2.14 7.37 -5.08
C GLN A 118 1.49 8.76 -5.20
N ASP A 119 0.22 8.81 -5.63
CA ASP A 119 -0.56 10.05 -5.75
C ASP A 119 -1.03 10.60 -4.40
N GLY A 120 -0.70 9.95 -3.30
CA GLY A 120 -0.99 10.38 -1.93
C GLY A 120 -2.36 10.04 -1.40
N PHE A 121 -3.27 9.42 -2.17
CA PHE A 121 -4.46 8.77 -1.64
C PHE A 121 -4.13 7.33 -1.21
N GLY A 122 -5.07 6.66 -0.54
CA GLY A 122 -4.84 5.28 -0.10
C GLY A 122 -6.09 4.43 -0.17
N PHE A 123 -5.89 3.12 0.04
CA PHE A 123 -6.96 2.16 0.22
C PHE A 123 -6.74 1.37 1.51
N ILE A 124 -7.83 1.12 2.23
CA ILE A 124 -7.86 0.14 3.30
C ILE A 124 -8.13 -1.21 2.65
N ARG A 125 -7.15 -2.12 2.72
CA ARG A 125 -7.25 -3.49 2.21
C ARG A 125 -7.82 -4.38 3.30
N SER A 126 -8.88 -5.08 3.00
CA SER A 126 -9.59 -5.91 3.98
C SER A 126 -9.15 -7.36 3.96
N ASP A 127 -8.52 -7.83 2.87
CA ASP A 127 -8.21 -9.24 2.69
C ASP A 127 -6.76 -9.45 2.24
N ASN A 128 -6.03 -10.26 2.98
CA ASN A 128 -4.67 -10.74 2.70
C ASN A 128 -3.70 -9.66 2.17
N TYR A 129 -3.91 -8.39 2.57
CA TYR A 129 -3.11 -7.21 2.17
C TYR A 129 -3.09 -6.92 0.66
N LEU A 130 -3.95 -7.57 -0.11
CA LEU A 130 -4.07 -7.39 -1.55
C LEU A 130 -5.30 -6.54 -1.92
N PRO A 131 -5.31 -5.93 -3.13
CA PRO A 131 -6.47 -5.24 -3.64
C PRO A 131 -7.69 -6.15 -3.75
N GLY A 132 -8.84 -5.70 -3.26
CA GLY A 132 -10.10 -6.43 -3.29
C GLY A 132 -11.30 -5.54 -3.60
N ASP A 133 -12.47 -6.17 -3.76
CA ASP A 133 -13.70 -5.43 -4.06
C ASP A 133 -14.30 -4.71 -2.84
N HIS A 134 -13.84 -5.05 -1.63
CA HIS A 134 -14.28 -4.44 -0.38
C HIS A 134 -13.35 -3.34 0.14
N ASP A 135 -12.39 -2.92 -0.69
CA ASP A 135 -11.45 -1.86 -0.34
C ASP A 135 -12.17 -0.53 -0.04
N VAL A 136 -11.61 0.24 0.89
CA VAL A 136 -12.16 1.53 1.26
C VAL A 136 -11.18 2.63 0.89
N TYR A 137 -11.64 3.62 0.14
CA TYR A 137 -10.86 4.76 -0.27
C TYR A 137 -10.57 5.71 0.90
N VAL A 138 -9.32 6.16 1.01
CA VAL A 138 -8.86 7.12 2.01
C VAL A 138 -8.30 8.36 1.31
N ALA A 139 -8.88 9.53 1.63
CA ALA A 139 -8.52 10.78 0.99
C ALA A 139 -7.11 11.27 1.39
N PRO A 140 -6.36 11.93 0.49
CA PRO A 140 -5.02 12.47 0.77
C PRO A 140 -5.00 13.44 1.95
N ALA A 141 -6.07 14.20 2.14
CA ALA A 141 -6.19 15.14 3.25
C ALA A 141 -6.22 14.43 4.62
N GLN A 142 -6.90 13.27 4.71
CA GLN A 142 -6.94 12.47 5.93
C GLN A 142 -5.57 11.84 6.21
N ILE A 143 -4.92 11.28 5.19
CA ILE A 143 -3.59 10.67 5.30
C ILE A 143 -2.58 11.69 5.84
N ARG A 144 -2.53 12.89 5.26
CA ARG A 144 -1.61 13.94 5.69
C ARG A 144 -1.92 14.49 7.08
N ARG A 145 -3.19 14.80 7.35
CA ARG A 145 -3.62 15.37 8.63
C ARG A 145 -3.35 14.45 9.82
N LEU A 146 -3.54 13.15 9.63
CA LEU A 146 -3.44 12.14 10.68
C LEU A 146 -2.11 11.38 10.67
N ASN A 147 -1.16 11.81 9.81
CA ASN A 147 0.14 11.15 9.64
C ASN A 147 0.03 9.64 9.44
N LEU A 148 -0.96 9.22 8.62
CA LEU A 148 -1.16 7.80 8.29
C LEU A 148 -0.09 7.33 7.31
N LYS A 149 0.30 6.07 7.44
CA LYS A 149 1.32 5.46 6.59
C LYS A 149 0.89 4.07 6.15
N THR A 150 1.45 3.60 5.05
CA THR A 150 1.30 2.21 4.62
C THR A 150 1.65 1.26 5.76
N GLY A 151 0.84 0.22 5.97
CA GLY A 151 1.00 -0.73 7.05
C GLY A 151 0.23 -0.40 8.33
N ASP A 152 -0.46 0.76 8.41
CA ASP A 152 -1.35 1.05 9.54
C ASP A 152 -2.65 0.26 9.43
N ILE A 153 -3.09 -0.37 10.51
CA ILE A 153 -4.44 -0.93 10.62
C ILE A 153 -5.38 0.20 11.03
N LEU A 154 -6.38 0.43 10.20
CA LEU A 154 -7.39 1.45 10.40
C LEU A 154 -8.73 0.81 10.74
N VAL A 155 -9.38 1.33 11.76
CA VAL A 155 -10.77 0.97 12.09
C VAL A 155 -11.59 2.24 12.06
N GLY A 156 -12.71 2.20 11.31
CA GLY A 156 -13.53 3.39 11.15
C GLY A 156 -14.87 3.10 10.50
N LYS A 157 -15.48 4.16 9.97
CA LYS A 157 -16.76 4.10 9.28
C LYS A 157 -16.62 4.53 7.83
N THR A 158 -17.15 3.73 6.94
CA THR A 158 -17.18 3.98 5.48
C THR A 158 -18.61 4.24 5.02
N LYS A 159 -18.74 5.04 3.97
CA LYS A 159 -19.98 5.29 3.27
C LYS A 159 -19.72 5.37 1.76
N ARG A 160 -20.64 4.86 0.95
CA ARG A 160 -20.65 5.12 -0.49
C ARG A 160 -21.41 6.42 -0.74
N ASN A 161 -20.83 7.31 -1.52
CA ASN A 161 -21.47 8.57 -1.88
C ASN A 161 -22.49 8.37 -2.99
N ASN A 162 -22.20 7.48 -3.95
CA ASN A 162 -23.10 7.11 -5.04
C ASN A 162 -23.26 5.60 -5.12
N PRO A 163 -24.41 5.09 -5.60
CA PRO A 163 -24.62 3.65 -5.84
C PRO A 163 -23.66 3.07 -6.88
N THR A 164 -23.16 3.92 -7.77
CA THR A 164 -22.23 3.57 -8.84
C THR A 164 -20.76 3.52 -8.39
N ASP A 165 -20.44 4.03 -7.21
CA ASP A 165 -19.08 4.03 -6.69
C ASP A 165 -18.64 2.59 -6.41
N LYS A 166 -17.51 2.19 -7.00
CA LYS A 166 -16.93 0.85 -6.78
C LYS A 166 -16.52 0.67 -5.31
N PHE A 167 -15.93 1.70 -4.70
CA PHE A 167 -15.41 1.67 -3.34
C PHE A 167 -16.14 2.66 -2.43
N GLY A 168 -16.31 2.28 -1.16
CA GLY A 168 -16.72 3.23 -0.13
C GLY A 168 -15.59 4.19 0.24
N ALA A 169 -15.92 5.39 0.69
CA ALA A 169 -14.95 6.35 1.21
C ALA A 169 -14.93 6.31 2.75
N LEU A 170 -13.72 6.43 3.35
CA LEU A 170 -13.56 6.56 4.78
C LEU A 170 -14.12 7.92 5.25
N MET A 171 -15.19 7.88 6.05
CA MET A 171 -15.83 9.08 6.59
C MET A 171 -15.26 9.46 7.95
N GLN A 172 -15.15 8.50 8.84
CA GLN A 172 -14.68 8.67 10.20
C GLN A 172 -13.68 7.59 10.53
N LEU A 173 -12.57 7.98 11.15
CA LEU A 173 -11.53 7.08 11.65
C LEU A 173 -11.69 7.00 13.18
N ASP A 174 -11.81 5.80 13.71
CA ASP A 174 -11.97 5.55 15.13
C ASP A 174 -10.64 5.23 15.80
N THR A 175 -9.87 4.29 15.24
CA THR A 175 -8.55 3.91 15.76
C THR A 175 -7.52 3.66 14.67
N VAL A 176 -6.24 3.81 15.03
CA VAL A 176 -5.07 3.48 14.21
C VAL A 176 -4.18 2.53 15.00
N ASN A 177 -3.97 1.32 14.52
CA ASN A 177 -3.21 0.26 15.20
C ASN A 177 -3.71 0.00 16.65
N GLY A 178 -5.02 0.13 16.90
CA GLY A 178 -5.62 -0.04 18.21
C GLY A 178 -5.50 1.15 19.16
N PHE A 179 -4.87 2.27 18.74
CA PHE A 179 -4.75 3.50 19.52
C PHE A 179 -5.75 4.56 19.05
N ALA A 180 -6.06 5.52 19.94
CA ALA A 180 -6.83 6.70 19.56
C ALA A 180 -6.08 7.52 18.48
N VAL A 181 -6.83 8.15 17.57
CA VAL A 181 -6.28 8.85 16.40
C VAL A 181 -5.29 9.95 16.80
N GLU A 182 -5.58 10.69 17.87
CA GLU A 182 -4.73 11.79 18.37
C GLU A 182 -3.40 11.29 18.92
N GLU A 183 -3.37 10.12 19.52
CA GLU A 183 -2.17 9.47 20.04
C GLU A 183 -1.34 8.91 18.88
N ALA A 184 -1.99 8.22 17.94
CA ALA A 184 -1.32 7.68 16.76
C ALA A 184 -0.65 8.76 15.90
N ALA A 185 -1.24 9.96 15.79
CA ALA A 185 -0.69 11.06 15.00
C ALA A 185 0.63 11.62 15.56
N LYS A 186 0.88 11.49 16.88
CA LYS A 186 2.09 11.98 17.57
C LYS A 186 3.27 11.01 17.52
N ARG A 187 3.09 9.86 16.94
CA ARG A 187 4.10 8.79 16.90
C ARG A 187 5.36 9.18 16.12
N LYS A 188 6.52 8.73 16.57
CA LYS A 188 7.79 8.85 15.87
C LYS A 188 7.79 7.96 14.61
N ASN A 189 8.60 8.31 13.62
CA ASN A 189 8.81 7.42 12.48
C ASN A 189 9.70 6.24 12.90
N PHE A 190 9.57 5.11 12.19
CA PHE A 190 10.39 3.93 12.46
C PHE A 190 11.89 4.23 12.30
N GLU A 191 12.24 5.04 11.31
CA GLU A 191 13.60 5.44 10.97
C GLU A 191 14.26 6.30 12.06
N ASP A 192 13.44 6.96 12.91
CA ASP A 192 13.89 7.81 14.03
C ASP A 192 14.05 7.03 15.34
N LEU A 193 13.75 5.71 15.33
CA LEU A 193 13.85 4.86 16.51
C LEU A 193 15.29 4.38 16.74
N THR A 194 15.68 4.29 18.01
CA THR A 194 16.99 3.75 18.36
C THR A 194 17.02 2.23 18.26
N PRO A 195 17.91 1.64 17.47
CA PRO A 195 18.04 0.18 17.38
C PRO A 195 18.53 -0.41 18.71
N ILE A 196 17.86 -1.44 19.19
CA ILE A 196 18.20 -2.14 20.42
C ILE A 196 18.70 -3.55 20.08
N LEU A 197 19.79 -3.97 20.70
CA LEU A 197 20.29 -5.33 20.59
C LEU A 197 19.34 -6.33 21.30
N PRO A 198 19.17 -7.55 20.79
CA PRO A 198 18.29 -8.57 21.40
C PRO A 198 18.86 -9.00 22.76
N ASN A 199 18.34 -8.43 23.84
CA ASN A 199 18.74 -8.71 25.23
C ASN A 199 17.69 -9.50 26.02
N GLN A 200 16.50 -9.73 25.46
CA GLN A 200 15.42 -10.48 26.06
C GLN A 200 15.19 -11.78 25.30
N ARG A 201 15.44 -12.90 25.97
CA ARG A 201 15.22 -14.24 25.37
C ARG A 201 13.75 -14.59 25.31
N ILE A 202 13.33 -15.17 24.19
CA ILE A 202 12.04 -15.84 24.02
C ILE A 202 12.26 -17.32 24.36
N ARG A 203 11.59 -17.84 25.39
CA ARG A 203 11.65 -19.25 25.77
C ARG A 203 10.62 -20.05 24.97
N LEU A 204 11.10 -21.05 24.25
CA LEU A 204 10.26 -21.94 23.44
C LEU A 204 9.89 -23.23 24.17
N GLU A 205 10.76 -23.69 25.06
CA GLU A 205 10.50 -24.91 25.86
C GLU A 205 9.39 -24.63 26.89
N GLN A 206 8.38 -25.48 26.87
CA GLN A 206 7.24 -25.49 27.78
C GLN A 206 6.89 -26.89 28.19
N PRO A 207 6.14 -27.11 29.29
CA PRO A 207 5.60 -28.42 29.62
C PRO A 207 4.79 -28.99 28.46
N GLY A 208 5.20 -30.13 27.93
CA GLY A 208 4.57 -30.79 26.78
C GLY A 208 5.07 -30.33 25.41
N SER A 209 6.03 -29.41 25.31
CA SER A 209 6.66 -29.06 24.04
C SER A 209 7.56 -30.20 23.51
N SER A 210 7.82 -30.17 22.20
CA SER A 210 8.69 -31.16 21.56
C SER A 210 10.15 -31.03 22.00
N VAL A 211 10.92 -32.13 21.84
CA VAL A 211 12.38 -32.12 22.05
C VAL A 211 13.06 -31.06 21.14
N ALA A 212 12.49 -30.79 19.97
CA ALA A 212 13.01 -29.79 19.04
C ALA A 212 13.05 -28.41 19.68
N MET A 213 11.99 -27.98 20.37
CA MET A 213 11.93 -26.68 21.05
C MET A 213 13.00 -26.54 22.12
N ARG A 214 13.23 -27.60 22.88
CA ARG A 214 14.31 -27.65 23.86
C ARG A 214 15.70 -27.55 23.24
N ILE A 215 15.91 -28.24 22.12
CA ILE A 215 17.18 -28.17 21.37
C ILE A 215 17.42 -26.73 20.85
N VAL A 216 16.40 -26.11 20.27
CA VAL A 216 16.50 -24.72 19.79
C VAL A 216 16.84 -23.80 20.96
N ASP A 217 16.17 -23.92 22.06
CA ASP A 217 16.43 -23.09 23.24
C ASP A 217 17.85 -23.26 23.82
N LEU A 218 18.45 -24.43 23.71
CA LEU A 218 19.79 -24.70 24.22
C LEU A 218 20.90 -24.30 23.24
N VAL A 219 20.70 -24.57 21.95
CA VAL A 219 21.75 -24.43 20.93
C VAL A 219 21.67 -23.11 20.20
N SER A 220 20.45 -22.61 19.93
CA SER A 220 20.19 -21.39 19.15
C SER A 220 19.04 -20.57 19.75
N PRO A 221 19.22 -20.04 20.97
CA PRO A 221 18.17 -19.29 21.65
C PRO A 221 17.74 -18.05 20.84
N ILE A 222 16.44 -17.79 20.81
CA ILE A 222 15.85 -16.67 20.09
C ILE A 222 15.60 -15.51 21.07
N GLY A 223 16.04 -14.32 20.72
CA GLY A 223 15.78 -13.08 21.47
C GLY A 223 14.83 -12.15 20.74
N LYS A 224 14.15 -11.26 21.48
CA LYS A 224 13.30 -10.21 20.89
C LYS A 224 14.15 -9.28 20.04
N GLY A 225 13.75 -9.06 18.78
CA GLY A 225 14.53 -8.26 17.82
C GLY A 225 15.65 -9.03 17.09
N GLN A 226 15.83 -10.32 17.38
CA GLN A 226 16.83 -11.14 16.70
C GLN A 226 16.39 -11.51 15.29
N ARG A 227 17.36 -11.46 14.35
CA ARG A 227 17.20 -11.99 13.00
C ARG A 227 17.82 -13.39 12.95
N GLY A 228 17.02 -14.39 12.60
CA GLY A 228 17.45 -15.78 12.45
C GLY A 228 17.12 -16.33 11.08
N MET A 229 17.89 -17.32 10.61
CA MET A 229 17.63 -18.03 9.37
C MET A 229 17.65 -19.54 9.64
N ILE A 230 16.61 -20.25 9.17
CA ILE A 230 16.54 -21.70 9.21
C ILE A 230 16.77 -22.22 7.80
N VAL A 231 17.90 -22.89 7.60
CA VAL A 231 18.27 -23.49 6.31
C VAL A 231 18.23 -25.00 6.45
N SER A 232 17.48 -25.65 5.58
CA SER A 232 17.37 -27.11 5.57
C SER A 232 17.08 -27.62 4.15
N GLN A 233 17.39 -28.88 3.91
CA GLN A 233 16.97 -29.57 2.69
C GLN A 233 15.43 -29.64 2.60
N PRO A 234 14.85 -29.80 1.41
CA PRO A 234 13.43 -30.07 1.26
C PRO A 234 13.00 -31.30 2.10
N LYS A 235 11.80 -31.23 2.66
CA LYS A 235 11.21 -32.33 3.49
C LYS A 235 11.96 -32.65 4.78
N ALA A 236 12.85 -31.77 5.26
CA ALA A 236 13.57 -31.96 6.54
C ALA A 236 12.79 -31.47 7.78
N GLY A 237 11.54 -31.06 7.65
CA GLY A 237 10.71 -30.61 8.76
C GLY A 237 10.82 -29.12 9.10
N LYS A 238 11.33 -28.29 8.18
CA LYS A 238 11.42 -26.82 8.37
C LYS A 238 10.07 -26.19 8.75
N THR A 239 9.01 -26.48 8.00
CA THR A 239 7.66 -25.96 8.25
C THR A 239 7.11 -26.44 9.58
N THR A 240 7.36 -27.71 9.96
CA THR A 240 6.98 -28.26 11.27
C THR A 240 7.68 -27.51 12.40
N LEU A 241 8.98 -27.25 12.27
CA LEU A 241 9.75 -26.51 13.26
C LEU A 241 9.22 -25.08 13.42
N LEU A 242 8.92 -24.38 12.31
CA LEU A 242 8.33 -23.04 12.34
C LEU A 242 6.96 -23.01 13.00
N LYS A 243 6.10 -24.01 12.72
CA LYS A 243 4.79 -24.15 13.40
C LYS A 243 4.94 -24.36 14.90
N GLU A 244 5.89 -25.18 15.36
CA GLU A 244 6.14 -25.40 16.77
C GLU A 244 6.67 -24.13 17.48
N ILE A 245 7.58 -23.39 16.83
CA ILE A 245 8.06 -22.10 17.34
C ILE A 245 6.87 -21.13 17.47
N ALA A 246 6.05 -21.00 16.44
CA ALA A 246 4.88 -20.12 16.46
C ALA A 246 3.89 -20.50 17.58
N LYS A 247 3.57 -21.79 17.74
CA LYS A 247 2.73 -22.28 18.85
C LYS A 247 3.33 -21.97 20.23
N SER A 248 4.63 -22.15 20.38
CA SER A 248 5.31 -21.83 21.63
C SER A 248 5.25 -20.34 21.97
N VAL A 249 5.41 -19.49 20.94
CA VAL A 249 5.31 -18.01 21.10
C VAL A 249 3.88 -17.61 21.45
N THR A 250 2.88 -18.06 20.74
CA THR A 250 1.47 -17.69 20.99
C THR A 250 1.00 -18.14 22.37
N THR A 251 1.47 -19.30 22.85
CA THR A 251 1.11 -19.84 24.16
C THR A 251 1.81 -19.10 25.30
N SER A 252 3.12 -18.84 25.18
CA SER A 252 3.91 -18.22 26.27
C SER A 252 3.83 -16.71 26.30
N TYR A 253 3.55 -16.09 25.18
CA TYR A 253 3.58 -14.63 25.00
C TYR A 253 2.32 -14.14 24.27
N PRO A 254 1.14 -14.25 24.87
CA PRO A 254 -0.13 -13.88 24.22
C PRO A 254 -0.20 -12.40 23.81
N ASP A 255 0.55 -11.53 24.48
CA ASP A 255 0.64 -10.11 24.15
C ASP A 255 1.57 -9.83 22.95
N MET A 256 2.34 -10.84 22.49
CA MET A 256 3.25 -10.68 21.36
C MET A 256 2.48 -10.80 20.06
N HIS A 257 2.62 -9.79 19.20
CA HIS A 257 2.04 -9.85 17.87
C HIS A 257 2.89 -10.74 16.96
N LEU A 258 2.29 -11.75 16.36
CA LEU A 258 2.94 -12.72 15.48
C LEU A 258 2.44 -12.55 14.05
N ILE A 259 3.33 -12.21 13.14
CA ILE A 259 3.04 -12.20 11.71
C ILE A 259 3.76 -13.37 11.04
N ILE A 260 3.01 -14.21 10.36
CA ILE A 260 3.51 -15.32 9.55
C ILE A 260 3.32 -14.94 8.09
N LEU A 261 4.42 -14.78 7.36
CA LEU A 261 4.41 -14.50 5.94
C LEU A 261 4.85 -15.75 5.16
N LEU A 262 3.95 -16.25 4.32
CA LEU A 262 4.17 -17.43 3.47
C LEU A 262 4.26 -16.95 2.01
N ILE A 263 5.41 -17.13 1.39
CA ILE A 263 5.64 -16.77 -0.02
C ILE A 263 5.98 -18.00 -0.81
N ASP A 264 5.33 -18.18 -1.96
CA ASP A 264 5.53 -19.31 -2.88
C ASP A 264 5.22 -20.68 -2.20
N GLU A 265 4.29 -20.65 -1.23
CA GLU A 265 3.86 -21.88 -0.53
C GLU A 265 2.62 -22.48 -1.19
N ARG A 266 2.37 -23.76 -0.89
CA ARG A 266 1.20 -24.46 -1.42
C ARG A 266 -0.06 -24.09 -0.65
N PRO A 267 -1.24 -23.99 -1.30
CA PRO A 267 -2.50 -23.64 -0.62
C PRO A 267 -2.84 -24.56 0.57
N GLU A 268 -2.53 -25.85 0.44
CA GLU A 268 -2.73 -26.82 1.54
C GLU A 268 -1.83 -26.55 2.75
N GLU A 269 -0.57 -26.11 2.53
CA GLU A 269 0.35 -25.74 3.61
C GLU A 269 -0.07 -24.45 4.29
N VAL A 270 -0.59 -23.49 3.52
CA VAL A 270 -1.16 -22.24 4.05
C VAL A 270 -2.35 -22.54 4.97
N THR A 271 -3.27 -23.41 4.53
CA THR A 271 -4.45 -23.80 5.31
C THR A 271 -4.03 -24.51 6.61
N ASP A 272 -3.10 -25.46 6.53
CA ASP A 272 -2.59 -26.18 7.69
C ASP A 272 -1.91 -25.26 8.73
N ILE A 273 -1.20 -24.22 8.29
CA ILE A 273 -0.59 -23.24 9.20
C ILE A 273 -1.68 -22.35 9.84
N ARG A 274 -2.65 -21.86 9.07
CA ARG A 274 -3.75 -21.04 9.59
C ARG A 274 -4.61 -21.77 10.62
N GLU A 275 -4.87 -23.06 10.41
CA GLU A 275 -5.61 -23.89 11.37
C GLU A 275 -4.78 -24.22 12.61
N ALA A 276 -3.49 -24.46 12.43
CA ALA A 276 -2.60 -24.86 13.51
C ALA A 276 -2.22 -23.71 14.46
N ILE A 277 -2.22 -22.47 13.99
CA ILE A 277 -1.75 -21.28 14.73
C ILE A 277 -2.87 -20.25 14.75
N GLN A 278 -3.55 -20.15 15.89
CA GLN A 278 -4.65 -19.21 16.11
C GLN A 278 -4.37 -18.35 17.34
N GLY A 279 -4.84 -17.12 17.34
CA GLY A 279 -4.70 -16.17 18.44
C GLY A 279 -5.14 -14.78 18.04
N ASP A 280 -5.53 -13.96 19.01
CA ASP A 280 -6.02 -12.60 18.77
C ASP A 280 -4.95 -11.66 18.17
N ASN A 281 -3.67 -11.97 18.42
CA ASN A 281 -2.52 -11.21 17.92
C ASN A 281 -1.73 -11.99 16.85
N VAL A 282 -2.40 -12.87 16.08
CA VAL A 282 -1.77 -13.65 15.01
C VAL A 282 -2.31 -13.22 13.65
N GLU A 283 -1.40 -12.83 12.77
CA GLU A 283 -1.69 -12.53 11.37
C GLU A 283 -0.97 -13.57 10.47
N VAL A 284 -1.70 -14.29 9.63
CA VAL A 284 -1.14 -15.20 8.63
C VAL A 284 -1.43 -14.65 7.26
N ILE A 285 -0.39 -14.14 6.61
CA ILE A 285 -0.42 -13.51 5.30
C ILE A 285 0.33 -14.40 4.32
N TYR A 286 -0.20 -14.55 3.13
CA TYR A 286 0.35 -15.50 2.16
C TYR A 286 0.26 -15.02 0.73
N SER A 287 1.10 -15.59 -0.11
CA SER A 287 1.01 -15.55 -1.56
C SER A 287 1.43 -16.90 -2.09
N THR A 288 0.51 -17.60 -2.74
CA THR A 288 0.67 -18.99 -3.14
C THR A 288 1.45 -19.12 -4.45
N PHE A 289 2.01 -20.29 -4.74
CA PHE A 289 2.91 -20.54 -5.88
C PHE A 289 2.28 -20.27 -7.26
N ASP A 290 0.95 -20.25 -7.34
CA ASP A 290 0.17 -19.98 -8.56
C ASP A 290 -0.08 -18.49 -8.80
N GLU A 291 0.31 -17.61 -7.86
CA GLU A 291 0.18 -16.18 -8.02
C GLU A 291 1.34 -15.55 -8.81
N LEU A 292 1.12 -14.33 -9.33
CA LEU A 292 2.13 -13.60 -10.09
C LEU A 292 3.26 -13.10 -9.18
N PRO A 293 4.50 -13.00 -9.68
CA PRO A 293 5.64 -12.48 -8.92
C PRO A 293 5.43 -11.08 -8.32
N GLU A 294 4.63 -10.23 -9.01
CA GLU A 294 4.27 -8.91 -8.50
C GLU A 294 3.41 -9.00 -7.22
N HIS A 295 2.57 -10.03 -7.09
CA HIS A 295 1.80 -10.27 -5.86
C HIS A 295 2.72 -10.65 -4.70
N HIS A 296 3.66 -11.56 -4.90
CA HIS A 296 4.67 -11.93 -3.89
C HIS A 296 5.44 -10.71 -3.40
N LYS A 297 5.88 -9.85 -4.32
CA LYS A 297 6.58 -8.61 -3.99
C LYS A 297 5.69 -7.68 -3.17
N ARG A 298 4.47 -7.41 -3.62
CA ARG A 298 3.54 -6.48 -2.98
C ARG A 298 3.16 -6.92 -1.57
N VAL A 299 2.82 -8.19 -1.40
CA VAL A 299 2.49 -8.76 -0.08
C VAL A 299 3.68 -8.63 0.87
N SER A 300 4.90 -8.94 0.38
CA SER A 300 6.12 -8.82 1.19
C SER A 300 6.40 -7.36 1.61
N GLU A 301 6.21 -6.40 0.71
CA GLU A 301 6.36 -4.97 1.01
C GLU A 301 5.32 -4.50 2.04
N MET A 302 4.06 -4.92 1.89
CA MET A 302 2.99 -4.58 2.84
C MET A 302 3.23 -5.15 4.23
N VAL A 303 3.68 -6.42 4.33
CA VAL A 303 4.03 -7.04 5.62
C VAL A 303 5.23 -6.35 6.25
N MET A 304 6.23 -5.96 5.48
CA MET A 304 7.38 -5.19 5.99
C MET A 304 6.95 -3.84 6.56
N GLU A 305 6.09 -3.11 5.86
CA GLU A 305 5.55 -1.85 6.36
C GLU A 305 4.68 -2.08 7.61
N ARG A 306 3.87 -3.14 7.65
CA ARG A 306 3.11 -3.53 8.84
C ARG A 306 4.03 -3.80 10.03
N ALA A 307 5.09 -4.58 9.86
CA ALA A 307 6.06 -4.86 10.90
C ALA A 307 6.70 -3.57 11.46
N LYS A 308 7.07 -2.62 10.60
CA LYS A 308 7.56 -1.30 11.02
C LYS A 308 6.52 -0.51 11.82
N ARG A 309 5.22 -0.69 11.59
CA ARG A 309 4.17 -0.01 12.39
C ARG A 309 3.99 -0.66 13.76
N LEU A 310 4.19 -1.96 13.89
CA LEU A 310 4.10 -2.69 15.14
C LEU A 310 5.33 -2.49 16.04
N ASP A 311 6.52 -2.42 15.47
CA ASP A 311 7.79 -2.31 16.22
C ASP A 311 7.86 -1.05 17.10
N ARG A 312 7.05 -0.04 16.81
CA ARG A 312 6.90 1.13 17.68
C ARG A 312 6.35 0.84 19.06
N LYS A 313 5.68 -0.29 19.25
CA LYS A 313 5.12 -0.73 20.54
C LYS A 313 6.17 -1.40 21.40
N SER A 314 7.21 -1.98 20.80
CA SER A 314 8.25 -2.74 21.50
C SER A 314 9.45 -1.91 21.91
N VAL A 315 9.56 -0.67 21.50
CA VAL A 315 10.71 0.24 21.74
C VAL A 315 10.40 1.31 22.82
N VAL A 316 9.34 1.10 23.59
CA VAL A 316 9.04 1.98 24.74
C VAL A 316 9.51 1.36 26.02
#